data_aef2c7655f1b66425b940f134d0571b2
#
_entry.id   aef2c7655f1b66425b940f134d0571b2
#
_cell.length_a   1.000
_cell.length_b   1.000
_cell.length_c   1.000
_cell.angle_alpha   90.00
_cell.angle_beta   90.00
_cell.angle_gamma   90.00
#
_symmetry.space_group_name_H-M   'P 1'
#
loop_
_entity.id
_entity.type
_entity.pdbx_description
1 polymer ?
#
loop_
_entity_poly.entity_id
_entity_poly.type
_entity_poly.pdbx_seq_one_letter_code
_entity_poly.pdbx_strand_id
1 'polypeptide(L)'
;KIEQAKPYQKGQPIKIIHQNTPWRGLSVLLGAMQLVKNPLVTLDVYSSTEVYGKQFYDQNDHEYRELYEQAEKLPNVNYIGYKPNSYIKENLKNYNMYVYPSIFEETFCISLLECMAAGLYCIVDDFGALYETGAEFPMYIPYDSNHRALAQKFGFGIEQASYTLDQKQIQDHLDSQSRYAHIYYNWNKIAMQWTTFLKGVISAKSQ
;
A
#
# COMPACT_ATOMS: atom_id res chain seq x y z
N LYS A 1 -10.61 -13.92 1.56
CA LYS A 1 -11.38 -12.69 1.27
C LYS A 1 -10.87 -11.60 2.18
N ILE A 2 -10.54 -10.43 1.65
CA ILE A 2 -10.15 -9.26 2.45
C ILE A 2 -11.43 -8.65 3.04
N GLU A 3 -11.38 -8.36 4.33
CA GLU A 3 -12.47 -7.70 5.06
C GLU A 3 -12.26 -6.19 5.01
N GLN A 4 -13.34 -5.45 4.79
CA GLN A 4 -13.29 -4.00 4.71
C GLN A 4 -13.13 -3.37 6.10
N ALA A 5 -12.31 -2.32 6.18
CA ALA A 5 -12.18 -1.49 7.36
C ALA A 5 -13.50 -0.77 7.69
N LYS A 6 -13.71 -0.48 8.95
CA LYS A 6 -14.85 0.35 9.35
C LYS A 6 -14.61 1.82 8.93
N PRO A 7 -15.68 2.57 8.61
CA PRO A 7 -15.57 3.99 8.35
C PRO A 7 -14.84 4.72 9.49
N TYR A 8 -13.90 5.58 9.12
CA TYR A 8 -13.15 6.36 10.10
C TYR A 8 -14.07 7.37 10.82
N GLN A 9 -13.87 7.52 12.10
CA GLN A 9 -14.59 8.49 12.92
C GLN A 9 -13.62 9.57 13.43
N LYS A 10 -14.01 10.81 13.32
CA LYS A 10 -13.22 11.97 13.74
C LYS A 10 -12.66 11.81 15.17
N GLY A 11 -11.39 12.12 15.33
CA GLY A 11 -10.72 12.07 16.63
C GLY A 11 -10.21 10.70 17.05
N GLN A 12 -10.46 9.65 16.26
CA GLN A 12 -9.84 8.35 16.49
C GLN A 12 -8.40 8.34 15.96
N PRO A 13 -7.52 7.44 16.45
CA PRO A 13 -6.21 7.20 15.86
C PRO A 13 -6.31 6.86 14.37
N ILE A 14 -5.40 7.43 13.56
CA ILE A 14 -5.26 7.15 12.13
C ILE A 14 -4.05 6.25 11.96
N LYS A 15 -4.30 5.01 11.56
CA LYS A 15 -3.25 4.00 11.36
C LYS A 15 -2.92 3.86 9.89
N ILE A 16 -1.66 4.11 9.56
CA ILE A 16 -1.09 3.85 8.24
C ILE A 16 -0.43 2.48 8.26
N ILE A 17 -0.55 1.72 7.17
CA ILE A 17 0.22 0.51 6.93
C ILE A 17 1.19 0.72 5.77
N HIS A 18 2.42 0.20 5.93
CA HIS A 18 3.39 -0.02 4.85
C HIS A 18 3.84 -1.47 4.87
N GLN A 19 3.70 -2.19 3.75
CA GLN A 19 3.95 -3.63 3.66
C GLN A 19 4.84 -4.03 2.47
N ASN A 20 5.66 -3.09 2.02
CA ASN A 20 6.58 -3.30 0.90
C ASN A 20 8.01 -3.54 1.41
N THR A 21 8.85 -4.15 0.56
CA THR A 21 10.26 -4.37 0.88
C THR A 21 11.02 -3.05 1.08
N PRO A 22 12.12 -3.04 1.86
CA PRO A 22 12.74 -1.80 2.30
C PRO A 22 13.26 -0.91 1.15
N TRP A 23 13.74 -1.51 0.06
CA TRP A 23 14.24 -0.76 -1.12
C TRP A 23 13.14 -0.14 -1.99
N ARG A 24 11.87 -0.39 -1.69
CA ARG A 24 10.74 0.10 -2.48
C ARG A 24 10.15 1.40 -1.96
N GLY A 25 10.95 2.22 -1.24
CA GLY A 25 10.55 3.56 -0.82
C GLY A 25 10.34 3.75 0.68
N LEU A 26 10.73 2.79 1.53
CA LEU A 26 10.63 2.96 2.99
C LEU A 26 11.39 4.21 3.47
N SER A 27 12.58 4.49 2.92
CA SER A 27 13.35 5.70 3.28
C SER A 27 12.59 7.00 2.98
N VAL A 28 11.87 7.06 1.86
CA VAL A 28 11.03 8.20 1.49
C VAL A 28 9.86 8.33 2.45
N LEU A 29 9.21 7.20 2.80
CA LEU A 29 8.09 7.21 3.74
C LEU A 29 8.51 7.68 5.14
N LEU A 30 9.66 7.22 5.65
CA LEU A 30 10.17 7.69 6.93
C LEU A 30 10.47 9.19 6.90
N GLY A 31 11.02 9.69 5.80
CA GLY A 31 11.18 11.13 5.59
C GLY A 31 9.85 11.90 5.58
N ALA A 32 8.81 11.33 4.97
CA ALA A 32 7.47 11.91 4.99
C ALA A 32 6.86 11.94 6.39
N MET A 33 7.00 10.85 7.17
CA MET A 33 6.46 10.76 8.53
C MET A 33 7.08 11.79 9.50
N GLN A 34 8.32 12.23 9.28
CA GLN A 34 8.94 13.33 10.05
C GLN A 34 8.23 14.68 9.85
N LEU A 35 7.49 14.85 8.76
CA LEU A 35 6.81 16.09 8.40
C LEU A 35 5.33 16.11 8.83
N VAL A 36 4.77 14.95 9.16
CA VAL A 36 3.40 14.80 9.64
C VAL A 36 3.27 15.34 11.05
N LYS A 37 2.38 16.31 11.24
CA LYS A 37 2.16 17.02 12.52
C LYS A 37 0.93 16.54 13.28
N ASN A 38 -0.03 15.91 12.60
CA ASN A 38 -1.23 15.40 13.25
C ASN A 38 -0.85 14.27 14.24
N PRO A 39 -1.01 14.45 15.54
CA PRO A 39 -0.57 13.48 16.55
C PRO A 39 -1.40 12.18 16.55
N LEU A 40 -2.52 12.15 15.85
CA LEU A 40 -3.34 10.95 15.71
C LEU A 40 -2.80 9.98 14.67
N VAL A 41 -1.86 10.42 13.82
CA VAL A 41 -1.30 9.61 12.71
C VAL A 41 -0.13 8.76 13.20
N THR A 42 -0.24 7.45 13.01
CA THR A 42 0.84 6.49 13.25
C THR A 42 1.05 5.59 12.03
N LEU A 43 2.27 5.10 11.87
CA LEU A 43 2.68 4.20 10.80
C LEU A 43 3.15 2.86 11.38
N ASP A 44 2.56 1.78 10.92
CA ASP A 44 3.05 0.41 11.14
C ASP A 44 3.81 -0.07 9.91
N VAL A 45 5.08 -0.46 10.09
CA VAL A 45 5.99 -0.87 9.01
C VAL A 45 6.20 -2.38 9.06
N TYR A 46 5.60 -3.06 8.09
CA TYR A 46 5.80 -4.49 7.80
C TYR A 46 6.79 -4.63 6.63
N SER A 47 8.06 -4.37 6.89
CA SER A 47 9.09 -4.36 5.86
C SER A 47 10.28 -5.22 6.26
N SER A 48 10.68 -6.14 5.41
CA SER A 48 11.84 -7.01 5.59
C SER A 48 12.16 -7.71 4.27
N THR A 49 13.39 -8.17 4.13
CA THR A 49 13.81 -9.03 3.04
C THR A 49 13.35 -10.49 3.23
N GLU A 50 12.86 -10.86 4.42
CA GLU A 50 12.40 -12.22 4.76
C GLU A 50 11.23 -12.70 3.91
N VAL A 51 10.49 -11.77 3.26
CA VAL A 51 9.43 -12.11 2.29
C VAL A 51 9.93 -13.00 1.16
N TYR A 52 11.23 -12.97 0.83
CA TYR A 52 11.89 -13.83 -0.16
C TYR A 52 12.52 -15.09 0.44
N GLY A 53 12.26 -15.37 1.72
CA GLY A 53 12.71 -16.53 2.44
C GLY A 53 14.00 -16.31 3.24
N LYS A 54 14.24 -17.26 4.16
CA LYS A 54 15.33 -17.14 5.15
C LYS A 54 16.72 -16.96 4.51
N GLN A 55 17.03 -17.69 3.45
CA GLN A 55 18.34 -17.57 2.81
C GLN A 55 18.59 -16.16 2.27
N PHE A 56 17.58 -15.56 1.63
CA PHE A 56 17.70 -14.20 1.12
C PHE A 56 17.82 -13.18 2.26
N TYR A 57 17.05 -13.37 3.34
CA TYR A 57 17.15 -12.57 4.55
C TYR A 57 18.55 -12.58 5.15
N ASP A 58 19.11 -13.77 5.40
CA ASP A 58 20.43 -13.92 6.02
C ASP A 58 21.56 -13.25 5.21
N GLN A 59 21.37 -13.14 3.89
CA GLN A 59 22.35 -12.54 2.97
C GLN A 59 22.18 -11.01 2.78
N ASN A 60 20.97 -10.47 2.87
CA ASN A 60 20.68 -9.12 2.38
C ASN A 60 20.06 -8.18 3.41
N ASP A 61 19.40 -8.69 4.46
CA ASP A 61 18.63 -7.83 5.36
C ASP A 61 19.51 -6.86 6.18
N HIS A 62 20.77 -7.22 6.39
CA HIS A 62 21.74 -6.39 7.11
C HIS A 62 22.00 -5.04 6.43
N GLU A 63 21.82 -4.93 5.10
CA GLU A 63 21.97 -3.69 4.33
C GLU A 63 20.93 -2.64 4.72
N TYR A 64 19.78 -3.08 5.26
CA TYR A 64 18.66 -2.19 5.64
C TYR A 64 18.57 -1.91 7.13
N ARG A 65 19.52 -2.38 7.93
CA ARG A 65 19.51 -2.22 9.40
C ARG A 65 19.41 -0.75 9.81
N GLU A 66 20.20 0.12 9.22
CA GLU A 66 20.16 1.56 9.53
C GLU A 66 18.79 2.17 9.25
N LEU A 67 18.11 1.71 8.20
CA LEU A 67 16.78 2.16 7.84
C LEU A 67 15.73 1.69 8.86
N TYR A 68 15.85 0.47 9.35
CA TYR A 68 14.98 -0.05 10.41
C TYR A 68 15.20 0.70 11.74
N GLU A 69 16.45 0.96 12.10
CA GLU A 69 16.78 1.76 13.28
C GLU A 69 16.27 3.22 13.17
N GLN A 70 16.22 3.78 11.96
CA GLN A 70 15.59 5.08 11.73
C GLN A 70 14.07 5.00 11.97
N ALA A 71 13.42 3.94 11.53
CA ALA A 71 11.99 3.73 11.77
C ALA A 71 11.68 3.64 13.27
N GLU A 72 12.47 2.89 14.04
CA GLU A 72 12.31 2.73 15.49
C GLU A 72 12.52 4.04 16.29
N LYS A 73 13.30 4.99 15.76
CA LYS A 73 13.56 6.28 16.41
C LYS A 73 12.44 7.30 16.23
N LEU A 74 11.53 7.08 15.28
CA LEU A 74 10.43 8.01 15.02
C LEU A 74 9.25 7.72 15.97
N PRO A 75 8.77 8.71 16.73
CA PRO A 75 7.75 8.48 17.76
C PRO A 75 6.37 8.08 17.20
N ASN A 76 6.12 8.36 15.93
CA ASN A 76 4.89 8.02 15.21
C ASN A 76 5.03 6.83 14.26
N VAL A 77 6.11 6.04 14.39
CA VAL A 77 6.39 4.87 13.56
C VAL A 77 6.63 3.64 14.42
N ASN A 78 5.97 2.53 14.11
CA ASN A 78 6.19 1.22 14.72
C ASN A 78 6.83 0.30 13.68
N TYR A 79 8.09 -0.04 13.84
CA TYR A 79 8.73 -1.05 13.00
C TYR A 79 8.36 -2.44 13.52
N ILE A 80 7.67 -3.24 12.70
CA ILE A 80 7.16 -4.57 13.08
C ILE A 80 7.96 -5.68 12.40
N GLY A 81 8.57 -5.39 11.24
CA GLY A 81 9.31 -6.36 10.45
C GLY A 81 8.39 -7.32 9.68
N TYR A 82 8.91 -8.52 9.38
CA TYR A 82 8.20 -9.50 8.58
C TYR A 82 6.94 -10.05 9.28
N LYS A 83 5.87 -10.14 8.52
CA LYS A 83 4.69 -10.97 8.84
C LYS A 83 4.21 -11.68 7.57
N PRO A 84 3.68 -12.92 7.70
CA PRO A 84 3.11 -13.62 6.55
C PRO A 84 1.97 -12.82 5.91
N ASN A 85 1.80 -12.96 4.59
CA ASN A 85 0.74 -12.24 3.85
C ASN A 85 -0.67 -12.54 4.38
N SER A 86 -0.92 -13.76 4.90
CA SER A 86 -2.20 -14.10 5.55
C SER A 86 -2.47 -13.20 6.75
N TYR A 87 -1.46 -12.99 7.62
CA TYR A 87 -1.57 -12.09 8.76
C TYR A 87 -1.86 -10.65 8.32
N ILE A 88 -1.13 -10.15 7.31
CA ILE A 88 -1.36 -8.82 6.78
C ILE A 88 -2.83 -8.67 6.31
N LYS A 89 -3.30 -9.59 5.46
CA LYS A 89 -4.67 -9.56 4.91
C LYS A 89 -5.76 -9.59 5.98
N GLU A 90 -5.59 -10.36 7.02
CA GLU A 90 -6.54 -10.45 8.14
C GLU A 90 -6.60 -9.17 8.97
N ASN A 91 -5.49 -8.40 8.99
CA ASN A 91 -5.33 -7.20 9.79
C ASN A 91 -5.55 -5.89 9.02
N LEU A 92 -5.64 -5.88 7.69
CA LEU A 92 -5.87 -4.67 6.90
C LEU A 92 -7.08 -3.86 7.38
N LYS A 93 -8.13 -4.51 7.82
CA LYS A 93 -9.35 -3.88 8.37
C LYS A 93 -9.12 -3.00 9.61
N ASN A 94 -7.96 -3.10 10.24
CA ASN A 94 -7.57 -2.33 11.42
C ASN A 94 -6.81 -1.04 11.07
N TYR A 95 -6.60 -0.78 9.79
CA TYR A 95 -5.91 0.38 9.26
C TYR A 95 -6.86 1.35 8.57
N ASN A 96 -6.42 2.58 8.40
CA ASN A 96 -7.18 3.63 7.75
C ASN A 96 -6.55 4.04 6.42
N MET A 97 -5.23 3.97 6.33
CA MET A 97 -4.49 4.46 5.17
C MET A 97 -3.40 3.45 4.76
N TYR A 98 -3.13 3.40 3.47
CA TYR A 98 -1.96 2.77 2.88
C TYR A 98 -1.12 3.83 2.18
N VAL A 99 0.16 3.92 2.49
CA VAL A 99 1.05 4.92 1.89
C VAL A 99 2.27 4.22 1.28
N TYR A 100 2.46 4.44 -0.02
CA TYR A 100 3.53 3.81 -0.76
C TYR A 100 4.21 4.80 -1.72
N PRO A 101 5.26 5.52 -1.25
CA PRO A 101 6.11 6.34 -2.11
C PRO A 101 7.12 5.44 -2.85
N SER A 102 6.72 4.88 -3.98
CA SER A 102 7.55 3.92 -4.70
C SER A 102 8.76 4.59 -5.34
N ILE A 103 9.94 4.00 -5.13
CA ILE A 103 11.15 4.30 -5.90
C ILE A 103 11.55 3.12 -6.78
N PHE A 104 10.66 2.16 -6.92
CA PHE A 104 10.77 0.97 -7.75
C PHE A 104 9.70 1.02 -8.84
N GLU A 105 10.10 0.84 -10.10
CA GLU A 105 9.18 0.83 -11.22
C GLU A 105 8.30 -0.42 -11.19
N GLU A 106 7.13 -0.29 -10.56
CA GLU A 106 6.18 -1.42 -10.40
C GLU A 106 5.60 -1.83 -11.75
N THR A 107 5.51 -3.14 -11.96
CA THR A 107 4.77 -3.72 -13.10
C THR A 107 3.32 -4.02 -12.73
N PHE A 108 3.04 -4.27 -11.44
CA PHE A 108 1.71 -4.47 -10.87
C PHE A 108 1.80 -4.50 -9.33
N CYS A 109 0.97 -3.76 -8.64
CA CYS A 109 1.08 -3.63 -7.18
C CYS A 109 -0.05 -4.37 -6.45
N ILE A 110 0.20 -5.64 -6.06
CA ILE A 110 -0.79 -6.45 -5.31
C ILE A 110 -1.10 -5.82 -3.95
N SER A 111 -0.11 -5.27 -3.25
CA SER A 111 -0.32 -4.64 -1.94
C SER A 111 -1.27 -3.43 -2.03
N LEU A 112 -1.18 -2.65 -3.10
CA LEU A 112 -2.14 -1.57 -3.36
C LEU A 112 -3.56 -2.12 -3.53
N LEU A 113 -3.74 -3.16 -4.35
CA LEU A 113 -5.07 -3.77 -4.56
C LEU A 113 -5.66 -4.37 -3.28
N GLU A 114 -4.84 -5.00 -2.46
CA GLU A 114 -5.28 -5.56 -1.18
C GLU A 114 -5.74 -4.45 -0.22
N CYS A 115 -5.02 -3.33 -0.17
CA CYS A 115 -5.39 -2.17 0.61
C CYS A 115 -6.64 -1.47 0.07
N MET A 116 -6.77 -1.35 -1.25
CA MET A 116 -7.99 -0.85 -1.90
C MET A 116 -9.20 -1.74 -1.58
N ALA A 117 -9.03 -3.06 -1.64
CA ALA A 117 -10.10 -4.01 -1.30
C ALA A 117 -10.51 -3.91 0.18
N ALA A 118 -9.58 -3.57 1.07
CA ALA A 118 -9.87 -3.30 2.48
C ALA A 118 -10.51 -1.92 2.71
N GLY A 119 -10.66 -1.08 1.68
CA GLY A 119 -11.25 0.26 1.80
C GLY A 119 -10.32 1.26 2.50
N LEU A 120 -9.00 1.07 2.42
CA LEU A 120 -8.05 2.02 2.98
C LEU A 120 -7.89 3.25 2.05
N TYR A 121 -7.65 4.42 2.64
CA TYR A 121 -7.27 5.59 1.87
C TYR A 121 -5.84 5.40 1.33
N CYS A 122 -5.71 5.17 0.03
CA CYS A 122 -4.43 4.86 -0.60
C CYS A 122 -3.76 6.15 -1.11
N ILE A 123 -2.50 6.39 -0.69
CA ILE A 123 -1.65 7.47 -1.19
C ILE A 123 -0.43 6.81 -1.83
N VAL A 124 -0.29 6.97 -3.14
CA VAL A 124 0.80 6.39 -3.93
C VAL A 124 1.33 7.43 -4.92
N ASP A 125 2.49 7.20 -5.49
CA ASP A 125 2.92 8.01 -6.64
C ASP A 125 2.41 7.43 -7.96
N ASP A 126 2.64 8.17 -9.05
CA ASP A 126 2.28 7.78 -10.41
C ASP A 126 3.42 7.05 -11.15
N PHE A 127 4.35 6.43 -10.40
CA PHE A 127 5.51 5.76 -10.95
C PHE A 127 5.23 4.32 -11.36
N GLY A 128 5.68 3.93 -12.55
CA GLY A 128 5.44 2.59 -13.12
C GLY A 128 3.94 2.32 -13.32
N ALA A 129 3.51 1.09 -13.03
CA ALA A 129 2.12 0.66 -13.21
C ALA A 129 1.19 0.95 -12.01
N LEU A 130 1.56 1.86 -11.10
CA LEU A 130 0.70 2.17 -9.95
C LEU A 130 -0.62 2.80 -10.38
N TYR A 131 -0.59 3.70 -11.37
CA TYR A 131 -1.80 4.30 -11.92
C TYR A 131 -2.71 3.26 -12.60
N GLU A 132 -2.12 2.35 -13.39
CA GLU A 132 -2.88 1.26 -14.03
C GLU A 132 -3.50 0.33 -12.98
N THR A 133 -2.75 0.01 -11.91
CA THR A 133 -3.23 -0.87 -10.84
C THR A 133 -4.35 -0.23 -10.03
N GLY A 134 -4.21 1.04 -9.65
CA GLY A 134 -5.11 1.75 -8.75
C GLY A 134 -6.29 2.42 -9.46
N ALA A 135 -6.24 2.54 -10.81
CA ALA A 135 -7.17 3.34 -11.60
C ALA A 135 -7.25 4.78 -11.07
N GLU A 136 -8.43 5.34 -10.90
CA GLU A 136 -8.64 6.72 -10.41
C GLU A 136 -8.92 6.80 -8.90
N PHE A 137 -8.70 5.71 -8.15
CA PHE A 137 -9.07 5.67 -6.74
C PHE A 137 -8.03 6.25 -5.78
N PRO A 138 -6.72 5.90 -5.86
CA PRO A 138 -5.73 6.44 -4.96
C PRO A 138 -5.52 7.95 -5.12
N MET A 139 -5.09 8.61 -4.05
CA MET A 139 -4.45 9.90 -4.16
C MET A 139 -3.06 9.72 -4.79
N TYR A 140 -2.88 10.25 -6.00
CA TYR A 140 -1.61 10.18 -6.71
C TYR A 140 -0.73 11.39 -6.40
N ILE A 141 0.48 11.11 -5.97
CA ILE A 141 1.54 12.10 -5.77
C ILE A 141 2.45 12.07 -7.02
N PRO A 142 2.65 13.18 -7.73
CA PRO A 142 3.57 13.19 -8.87
C PRO A 142 4.97 12.74 -8.44
N TYR A 143 5.46 11.68 -9.10
CA TYR A 143 6.79 11.10 -8.82
C TYR A 143 7.89 12.16 -8.96
N ASP A 144 8.91 12.01 -8.13
CA ASP A 144 10.07 12.86 -8.16
C ASP A 144 11.32 12.03 -7.86
N SER A 145 12.29 12.04 -8.75
CA SER A 145 13.57 11.33 -8.54
C SER A 145 14.40 11.91 -7.40
N ASN A 146 14.11 13.15 -6.98
CA ASN A 146 14.62 13.68 -5.74
C ASN A 146 13.79 13.14 -4.57
N HIS A 147 14.29 12.12 -3.91
CA HIS A 147 13.60 11.43 -2.82
C HIS A 147 13.24 12.36 -1.64
N ARG A 148 14.00 13.45 -1.41
CA ARG A 148 13.65 14.43 -0.38
C ARG A 148 12.43 15.25 -0.78
N ALA A 149 12.36 15.66 -2.03
CA ALA A 149 11.19 16.37 -2.57
C ALA A 149 9.96 15.43 -2.59
N LEU A 150 10.14 14.17 -2.98
CA LEU A 150 9.09 13.16 -2.92
C LEU A 150 8.57 12.95 -1.50
N ALA A 151 9.45 12.84 -0.51
CA ALA A 151 9.07 12.73 0.90
C ALA A 151 8.25 13.94 1.39
N GLN A 152 8.61 15.16 0.96
CA GLN A 152 7.84 16.37 1.29
C GLN A 152 6.43 16.34 0.70
N LYS A 153 6.29 15.92 -0.57
CA LYS A 153 4.98 15.78 -1.21
C LYS A 153 4.10 14.74 -0.49
N PHE A 154 4.67 13.58 -0.13
CA PHE A 154 3.96 12.56 0.63
C PHE A 154 3.60 13.02 2.04
N GLY A 155 4.50 13.68 2.75
CA GLY A 155 4.22 14.26 4.08
C GLY A 155 3.04 15.23 4.04
N PHE A 156 3.00 16.09 3.03
CA PHE A 156 1.86 16.98 2.81
C PHE A 156 0.57 16.21 2.49
N GLY A 157 0.63 15.21 1.61
CA GLY A 157 -0.51 14.39 1.26
C GLY A 157 -1.10 13.63 2.46
N ILE A 158 -0.24 13.02 3.29
CA ILE A 158 -0.65 12.34 4.53
C ILE A 158 -1.33 13.33 5.49
N GLU A 159 -0.70 14.48 5.69
CA GLU A 159 -1.24 15.52 6.59
C GLU A 159 -2.63 15.96 6.12
N GLN A 160 -2.81 16.29 4.84
CA GLN A 160 -4.09 16.70 4.26
C GLN A 160 -5.16 15.61 4.40
N ALA A 161 -4.83 14.37 4.02
CA ALA A 161 -5.74 13.23 4.12
C ALA A 161 -6.20 13.00 5.56
N SER A 162 -5.31 13.20 6.54
CA SER A 162 -5.61 12.97 7.96
C SER A 162 -6.72 13.89 8.52
N TYR A 163 -6.93 15.06 7.92
CA TYR A 163 -7.97 16.00 8.33
C TYR A 163 -9.29 15.86 7.55
N THR A 164 -9.30 15.06 6.49
CA THR A 164 -10.48 14.92 5.62
C THR A 164 -11.07 13.52 5.63
N LEU A 165 -10.37 12.56 6.28
CA LEU A 165 -10.71 11.14 6.24
C LEU A 165 -12.13 10.82 6.75
N ASP A 166 -12.68 11.60 7.69
CA ASP A 166 -14.03 11.43 8.25
C ASP A 166 -15.13 12.00 7.35
N GLN A 167 -14.79 12.71 6.27
CA GLN A 167 -15.79 13.30 5.39
C GLN A 167 -16.58 12.22 4.67
N LYS A 168 -17.90 12.37 4.63
CA LYS A 168 -18.79 11.40 3.99
C LYS A 168 -18.40 11.11 2.53
N GLN A 169 -18.01 12.12 1.78
CA GLN A 169 -17.59 11.97 0.39
C GLN A 169 -16.37 11.06 0.26
N ILE A 170 -15.41 11.19 1.18
CA ILE A 170 -14.22 10.30 1.22
C ILE A 170 -14.64 8.87 1.55
N GLN A 171 -15.49 8.67 2.56
CA GLN A 171 -15.96 7.32 2.93
C GLN A 171 -16.75 6.65 1.79
N ASP A 172 -17.62 7.38 1.10
CA ASP A 172 -18.35 6.88 -0.07
C ASP A 172 -17.40 6.51 -1.23
N HIS A 173 -16.30 7.26 -1.40
CA HIS A 173 -15.24 6.96 -2.37
C HIS A 173 -14.50 5.68 -2.00
N LEU A 174 -14.11 5.49 -0.73
CA LEU A 174 -13.44 4.28 -0.25
C LEU A 174 -14.32 3.02 -0.40
N ASP A 175 -15.63 3.15 -0.17
CA ASP A 175 -16.59 2.08 -0.43
C ASP A 175 -16.64 1.70 -1.92
N SER A 176 -16.59 2.69 -2.79
CA SER A 176 -16.57 2.47 -4.25
C SER A 176 -15.27 1.83 -4.70
N GLN A 177 -14.14 2.28 -4.15
CA GLN A 177 -12.81 1.69 -4.35
C GLN A 177 -12.79 0.21 -3.94
N SER A 178 -13.28 -0.11 -2.74
CA SER A 178 -13.33 -1.49 -2.25
C SER A 178 -14.18 -2.38 -3.16
N ARG A 179 -15.36 -1.92 -3.56
CA ARG A 179 -16.21 -2.64 -4.52
C ARG A 179 -15.51 -2.87 -5.86
N TYR A 180 -14.83 -1.84 -6.39
CA TYR A 180 -14.05 -1.96 -7.62
C TYR A 180 -13.01 -3.06 -7.51
N ALA A 181 -12.17 -3.03 -6.47
CA ALA A 181 -11.13 -4.04 -6.27
C ALA A 181 -11.72 -5.46 -6.17
N HIS A 182 -12.80 -5.64 -5.42
CA HIS A 182 -13.46 -6.95 -5.29
C HIS A 182 -14.11 -7.46 -6.58
N ILE A 183 -14.65 -6.60 -7.42
CA ILE A 183 -15.30 -6.97 -8.67
C ILE A 183 -14.29 -7.26 -9.77
N TYR A 184 -13.31 -6.40 -9.96
CA TYR A 184 -12.41 -6.50 -11.10
C TYR A 184 -11.21 -7.42 -10.87
N TYR A 185 -10.72 -7.54 -9.63
CA TYR A 185 -9.55 -8.35 -9.26
C TYR A 185 -9.93 -9.62 -8.49
N ASN A 186 -11.09 -10.18 -8.77
CA ASN A 186 -11.54 -11.46 -8.23
C ASN A 186 -10.88 -12.63 -8.96
N TRP A 187 -10.18 -13.50 -8.23
CA TRP A 187 -9.47 -14.65 -8.80
C TRP A 187 -10.38 -15.58 -9.61
N ASN A 188 -11.63 -15.80 -9.19
CA ASN A 188 -12.58 -16.65 -9.97
C ASN A 188 -12.87 -16.02 -11.33
N LYS A 189 -13.05 -14.71 -11.39
CA LYS A 189 -13.27 -13.99 -12.65
C LYS A 189 -12.05 -14.07 -13.56
N ILE A 190 -10.86 -13.85 -13.01
CA ILE A 190 -9.60 -13.94 -13.76
C ILE A 190 -9.38 -15.36 -14.27
N ALA A 191 -9.61 -16.38 -13.45
CA ALA A 191 -9.52 -17.79 -13.87
C ALA A 191 -10.50 -18.12 -14.99
N MET A 192 -11.74 -17.61 -14.96
CA MET A 192 -12.71 -17.76 -16.04
C MET A 192 -12.23 -17.10 -17.34
N GLN A 193 -11.70 -15.89 -17.27
CA GLN A 193 -11.16 -15.17 -18.43
C GLN A 193 -10.01 -15.95 -19.07
N TRP A 194 -9.05 -16.44 -18.27
CA TRP A 194 -7.95 -17.28 -18.74
C TRP A 194 -8.45 -18.59 -19.36
N THR A 195 -9.43 -19.25 -18.73
CA THR A 195 -10.03 -20.49 -19.24
C THR A 195 -10.65 -20.26 -20.61
N THR A 196 -11.40 -19.18 -20.79
CA THR A 196 -12.05 -18.82 -22.06
C THR A 196 -11.01 -18.52 -23.13
N PHE A 197 -9.99 -17.72 -22.81
CA PHE A 197 -8.89 -17.38 -23.71
C PHE A 197 -8.14 -18.64 -24.18
N LEU A 198 -7.71 -19.49 -23.25
CA LEU A 198 -6.96 -20.72 -23.58
C LEU A 198 -7.78 -21.71 -24.43
N LYS A 199 -9.07 -21.88 -24.13
CA LYS A 199 -9.98 -22.69 -24.97
C LYS A 199 -10.07 -22.16 -26.42
N GLY A 200 -10.16 -20.83 -26.56
CA GLY A 200 -10.15 -20.18 -27.88
C GLY A 200 -8.88 -20.46 -28.68
N VAL A 201 -7.70 -20.33 -28.01
CA VAL A 201 -6.40 -20.62 -28.65
C VAL A 201 -6.28 -22.08 -29.06
N ILE A 202 -6.75 -23.03 -28.26
CA ILE A 202 -6.71 -24.47 -28.58
C ILE A 202 -7.62 -24.76 -29.77
N SER A 203 -8.83 -24.22 -29.76
CA SER A 203 -9.80 -24.43 -30.88
C SER A 203 -9.28 -23.86 -32.19
N ALA A 204 -8.60 -22.71 -32.18
CA ALA A 204 -8.01 -22.10 -33.36
C ALA A 204 -6.84 -22.91 -33.96
N LYS A 205 -6.12 -23.70 -33.16
CA LYS A 205 -5.04 -24.59 -33.62
C LYS A 205 -5.55 -25.93 -34.19
N SER A 206 -6.82 -26.25 -33.97
CA SER A 206 -7.43 -27.52 -34.40
C SER A 206 -8.16 -27.39 -35.76
N GLN A 207 -8.16 -26.21 -36.36
CA GLN A 207 -8.61 -25.89 -37.72
C GLN A 207 -7.40 -25.72 -38.63
#